data_263d79570c05668be87b219c9ed34934
#
_entry.id   263d79570c05668be87b219c9ed34934
#
_cell.length_a   1.000
_cell.length_b   1.000
_cell.length_c   1.000
_cell.angle_alpha   90.00
_cell.angle_beta   90.00
_cell.angle_gamma   90.00
#
_symmetry.space_group_name_H-M   'P 1'
#
loop_
_entity.id
_entity.type
_entity.pdbx_description
1 polymer ?
#
loop_
_entity_poly.entity_id
_entity_poly.type
_entity_poly.pdbx_seq_one_letter_code
_entity_poly.pdbx_strand_id
1 'polypeptide(L)'
;MKNGGILRKIVSLVISSILICSIPVFASNVQSNANRQENRLVSTIGQTDDVVATTYEAATTNAKLNSLNGSFHTIQKNVDYLINNCFSKLTVWIDSTNSAYASKTILLLKGNTTVRSCTMKTNGTHYEAIFEKLPDGTYTVKYPYILSNGTVQSITTSITIQGKDVSKRLYGDLFQMSIPEIQQACKDGEIHEIAHVGDTISDGTYTYTIIGINQDKPSDAEGNLLPESSYGDVLTVMPLGAAAGKGNNQPVATNASATPYGTATATMNNAITNSGGWASSRMRWSTMEDYYNRLPEATRKVIGPVQKITGTYGGGNQTTGDSVFLLSGKELFGGTGNGVGSCCTASEASATFQYQYFANIATTRESRAITGVSNNWWWLRSPDYSYGGSFCLVAFGGPNNHNANNSLGVFAAFCIY
;
A
#
# COMPACT_ATOMS: atom_id res chain seq x y z
N MET A 1 13.45 -30.74 -20.23
CA MET A 1 13.14 -30.03 -18.98
C MET A 1 11.66 -30.24 -18.54
N LYS A 2 11.22 -31.49 -18.37
CA LYS A 2 9.83 -31.82 -17.94
C LYS A 2 9.76 -32.57 -16.58
N ASN A 3 10.89 -32.83 -15.95
CA ASN A 3 10.93 -33.67 -14.73
C ASN A 3 10.83 -32.89 -13.41
N GLY A 4 10.95 -31.56 -13.41
CA GLY A 4 10.87 -30.74 -12.19
C GLY A 4 9.46 -30.63 -11.57
N GLY A 5 8.43 -30.79 -12.40
CA GLY A 5 7.02 -30.69 -11.93
C GLY A 5 6.52 -31.92 -11.17
N ILE A 6 7.05 -33.11 -11.52
CA ILE A 6 6.68 -34.38 -10.89
C ILE A 6 7.34 -34.51 -9.52
N LEU A 7 8.63 -34.12 -9.44
CA LEU A 7 9.36 -34.14 -8.17
C LEU A 7 8.75 -33.19 -7.13
N ARG A 8 8.33 -31.97 -7.55
CA ARG A 8 7.63 -31.02 -6.68
C ARG A 8 6.28 -31.56 -6.16
N LYS A 9 5.50 -32.27 -6.99
CA LYS A 9 4.23 -32.87 -6.57
C LYS A 9 4.44 -34.04 -5.61
N ILE A 10 5.47 -34.87 -5.82
CA ILE A 10 5.78 -36.02 -4.94
C ILE A 10 6.31 -35.49 -3.60
N VAL A 11 7.19 -34.50 -3.58
CA VAL A 11 7.71 -33.87 -2.36
C VAL A 11 6.58 -33.17 -1.58
N SER A 12 5.66 -32.48 -2.25
CA SER A 12 4.48 -31.87 -1.61
C SER A 12 3.55 -32.93 -1.01
N LEU A 13 3.33 -34.06 -1.67
CA LEU A 13 2.47 -35.14 -1.18
C LEU A 13 3.10 -35.87 0.02
N VAL A 14 4.40 -36.16 -0.04
CA VAL A 14 5.16 -36.81 1.04
C VAL A 14 5.27 -35.87 2.26
N ILE A 15 5.55 -34.58 2.05
CA ILE A 15 5.62 -33.60 3.15
C ILE A 15 4.25 -33.38 3.79
N SER A 16 3.16 -33.32 3.01
CA SER A 16 1.80 -33.19 3.56
C SER A 16 1.39 -34.42 4.39
N SER A 17 1.87 -35.58 4.04
CA SER A 17 1.59 -36.84 4.78
C SER A 17 2.46 -37.01 6.02
N ILE A 18 3.68 -36.47 6.03
CA ILE A 18 4.64 -36.55 7.14
C ILE A 18 4.41 -35.44 8.18
N LEU A 19 3.89 -34.27 7.77
CA LEU A 19 3.70 -33.12 8.69
C LEU A 19 2.46 -33.27 9.60
N ILE A 20 1.57 -34.19 9.36
CA ILE A 20 0.34 -34.32 10.16
C ILE A 20 0.51 -35.28 11.35
N CYS A 21 1.45 -36.23 11.35
CA CYS A 21 1.69 -37.09 12.51
C CYS A 21 3.13 -37.62 12.58
N SER A 22 3.88 -37.13 13.55
CA SER A 22 4.84 -37.92 14.32
C SER A 22 6.15 -38.39 13.68
N ILE A 23 7.04 -37.45 13.32
CA ILE A 23 8.47 -37.79 13.15
C ILE A 23 9.06 -38.42 14.44
N PRO A 24 8.74 -37.95 15.66
CA PRO A 24 9.22 -38.57 16.90
C PRO A 24 8.68 -39.99 17.13
N VAL A 25 7.42 -40.26 16.80
CA VAL A 25 6.79 -41.57 17.00
C VAL A 25 7.30 -42.62 15.99
N PHE A 26 7.59 -42.19 14.76
CA PHE A 26 8.15 -43.09 13.75
C PHE A 26 9.61 -43.50 14.07
N ALA A 27 10.44 -42.52 14.49
CA ALA A 27 11.81 -42.79 14.92
C ALA A 27 11.85 -43.70 16.16
N SER A 28 10.99 -43.47 17.16
CA SER A 28 10.93 -44.33 18.34
C SER A 28 10.40 -45.74 18.04
N ASN A 29 9.48 -45.86 17.10
CA ASN A 29 8.97 -47.20 16.68
C ASN A 29 9.98 -48.00 15.85
N VAL A 30 10.78 -47.34 15.00
CA VAL A 30 11.88 -47.99 14.26
C VAL A 30 12.97 -48.46 15.23
N GLN A 31 13.35 -47.60 16.19
CA GLN A 31 14.34 -47.93 17.21
C GLN A 31 13.86 -49.07 18.11
N SER A 32 12.59 -49.05 18.53
CA SER A 32 12.02 -50.10 19.39
C SER A 32 11.88 -51.45 18.65
N ASN A 33 11.58 -51.43 17.37
CA ASN A 33 11.50 -52.64 16.53
C ASN A 33 12.90 -53.21 16.22
N ALA A 34 13.91 -52.36 16.01
CA ALA A 34 15.30 -52.77 15.88
C ALA A 34 15.80 -53.44 17.15
N ASN A 35 15.56 -52.85 18.32
CA ASN A 35 15.95 -53.40 19.61
C ASN A 35 15.19 -54.71 19.93
N ARG A 36 13.92 -54.86 19.51
CA ARG A 36 13.15 -56.10 19.67
C ARG A 36 13.70 -57.24 18.78
N GLN A 37 14.14 -56.95 17.56
CA GLN A 37 14.76 -57.94 16.70
C GLN A 37 16.15 -58.34 17.18
N GLU A 38 16.93 -57.43 17.71
CA GLU A 38 18.24 -57.69 18.30
C GLU A 38 18.12 -58.59 19.53
N ASN A 39 17.16 -58.35 20.44
CA ASN A 39 16.88 -59.18 21.60
C ASN A 39 16.34 -60.56 21.22
N ARG A 40 15.59 -60.74 20.12
CA ARG A 40 15.15 -62.03 19.60
C ARG A 40 16.30 -62.84 19.00
N LEU A 41 17.20 -62.19 18.27
CA LEU A 41 18.39 -62.84 17.72
C LEU A 41 19.32 -63.37 18.83
N VAL A 42 19.55 -62.57 19.87
CA VAL A 42 20.40 -62.94 21.01
C VAL A 42 19.78 -64.12 21.77
N SER A 43 18.46 -64.21 21.91
CA SER A 43 17.78 -65.37 22.58
C SER A 43 17.77 -66.64 21.73
N THR A 44 17.94 -66.55 20.42
CA THR A 44 17.92 -67.70 19.50
C THR A 44 19.32 -68.32 19.30
N ILE A 45 20.37 -67.51 19.48
CA ILE A 45 21.77 -67.97 19.34
C ILE A 45 22.25 -68.89 20.48
N GLY A 46 21.52 -68.98 21.59
CA GLY A 46 21.89 -69.80 22.76
C GLY A 46 21.57 -71.30 22.67
N GLN A 47 21.07 -71.84 21.55
CA GLN A 47 20.55 -73.21 21.49
C GLN A 47 20.94 -74.09 20.28
N THR A 48 21.92 -73.71 19.42
CA THR A 48 22.32 -74.65 18.32
C THR A 48 23.82 -74.52 18.04
N ASP A 49 24.46 -75.72 17.83
CA ASP A 49 25.92 -75.91 17.57
C ASP A 49 26.37 -75.46 16.17
N ASP A 50 25.66 -74.64 15.48
CA ASP A 50 26.01 -74.14 14.12
C ASP A 50 26.47 -72.70 14.15
N VAL A 51 27.60 -72.50 14.84
CA VAL A 51 28.24 -71.17 15.07
C VAL A 51 28.65 -70.42 13.79
N VAL A 52 28.89 -71.15 12.67
CA VAL A 52 29.37 -70.52 11.41
C VAL A 52 28.26 -69.92 10.59
N ALA A 53 27.10 -70.59 10.54
CA ALA A 53 25.94 -70.07 9.79
C ALA A 53 25.30 -68.83 10.48
N THR A 54 25.23 -68.88 11.82
CA THR A 54 24.67 -67.78 12.63
C THR A 54 25.55 -66.49 12.62
N THR A 55 26.89 -66.65 12.58
CA THR A 55 27.79 -65.51 12.47
C THR A 55 27.72 -64.85 11.09
N TYR A 56 27.53 -65.60 10.01
CA TYR A 56 27.36 -65.05 8.66
C TYR A 56 26.03 -64.31 8.51
N GLU A 57 24.92 -64.87 9.03
CA GLU A 57 23.61 -64.19 9.02
C GLU A 57 23.57 -62.94 9.89
N ALA A 58 24.21 -62.95 11.06
CA ALA A 58 24.35 -61.78 11.91
C ALA A 58 25.21 -60.67 11.28
N ALA A 59 26.33 -61.03 10.61
CA ALA A 59 27.14 -60.09 9.89
C ALA A 59 26.40 -59.46 8.70
N THR A 60 25.63 -60.27 7.98
CA THR A 60 24.81 -59.80 6.83
C THR A 60 23.66 -58.88 7.31
N THR A 61 23.02 -59.19 8.43
CA THR A 61 21.97 -58.40 9.04
C THR A 61 22.52 -57.08 9.56
N ASN A 62 23.70 -57.06 10.20
CA ASN A 62 24.37 -55.84 10.65
C ASN A 62 24.80 -54.98 9.47
N ALA A 63 25.30 -55.55 8.38
CA ALA A 63 25.62 -54.80 7.17
C ALA A 63 24.40 -54.15 6.54
N LYS A 64 23.27 -54.85 6.50
CA LYS A 64 21.97 -54.31 6.04
C LYS A 64 21.48 -53.19 6.97
N LEU A 65 21.58 -53.35 8.29
CA LEU A 65 21.18 -52.36 9.29
C LEU A 65 22.03 -51.08 9.17
N ASN A 66 23.35 -51.25 9.00
CA ASN A 66 24.27 -50.11 8.79
C ASN A 66 23.97 -49.39 7.48
N SER A 67 23.65 -50.11 6.41
CA SER A 67 23.24 -49.53 5.12
C SER A 67 21.91 -48.76 5.27
N LEU A 68 20.94 -49.33 6.02
CA LEU A 68 19.65 -48.68 6.31
C LEU A 68 19.84 -47.41 7.13
N ASN A 69 20.68 -47.42 8.16
CA ASN A 69 21.03 -46.26 8.97
C ASN A 69 21.73 -45.18 8.14
N GLY A 70 22.64 -45.57 7.23
CA GLY A 70 23.25 -44.63 6.30
C GLY A 70 22.26 -43.96 5.35
N SER A 71 21.33 -44.75 4.82
CA SER A 71 20.24 -44.27 3.97
C SER A 71 19.30 -43.33 4.72
N PHE A 72 18.92 -43.70 5.96
CA PHE A 72 18.09 -42.88 6.83
C PHE A 72 18.76 -41.54 7.14
N HIS A 73 20.06 -41.54 7.46
CA HIS A 73 20.82 -40.35 7.72
C HIS A 73 20.92 -39.44 6.48
N THR A 74 21.06 -40.02 5.29
CA THR A 74 21.04 -39.28 4.01
C THR A 74 19.67 -38.70 3.73
N ILE A 75 18.60 -39.44 3.98
CA ILE A 75 17.22 -38.92 3.86
C ILE A 75 17.01 -37.78 4.83
N GLN A 76 17.45 -37.88 6.08
CA GLN A 76 17.33 -36.84 7.09
C GLN A 76 18.06 -35.56 6.64
N LYS A 77 19.32 -35.68 6.17
CA LYS A 77 20.07 -34.52 5.62
C LYS A 77 19.35 -33.87 4.44
N ASN A 78 18.80 -34.66 3.53
CA ASN A 78 18.07 -34.15 2.37
C ASN A 78 16.75 -33.46 2.79
N VAL A 79 16.05 -34.01 3.77
CA VAL A 79 14.85 -33.40 4.35
C VAL A 79 15.21 -32.09 5.05
N ASP A 80 16.26 -32.06 5.84
CA ASP A 80 16.73 -30.85 6.51
C ASP A 80 17.18 -29.78 5.49
N TYR A 81 17.87 -30.20 4.43
CA TYR A 81 18.22 -29.31 3.32
C TYR A 81 16.99 -28.73 2.64
N LEU A 82 15.98 -29.56 2.33
CA LEU A 82 14.73 -29.10 1.73
C LEU A 82 13.94 -28.17 2.66
N ILE A 83 13.86 -28.48 3.95
CA ILE A 83 13.21 -27.63 4.94
C ILE A 83 13.89 -26.27 5.01
N ASN A 84 15.21 -26.24 5.00
CA ASN A 84 15.98 -24.99 5.14
C ASN A 84 16.08 -24.15 3.85
N ASN A 85 15.88 -24.76 2.67
CA ASN A 85 16.06 -24.10 1.38
C ASN A 85 14.78 -23.96 0.54
N CYS A 86 13.69 -24.65 0.93
CA CYS A 86 12.39 -24.58 0.21
C CYS A 86 11.30 -23.83 0.98
N PHE A 87 11.61 -23.35 2.17
CA PHE A 87 10.66 -22.60 2.99
C PHE A 87 11.23 -21.23 3.32
N SER A 88 10.35 -20.26 3.26
CA SER A 88 10.69 -18.86 3.54
C SER A 88 10.32 -18.47 4.96
N LYS A 89 10.90 -17.38 5.42
CA LYS A 89 10.56 -16.70 6.66
C LYS A 89 9.70 -15.47 6.34
N LEU A 90 8.66 -15.25 7.10
CA LEU A 90 7.88 -14.02 7.11
C LEU A 90 8.14 -13.28 8.42
N THR A 91 8.67 -12.07 8.33
CA THR A 91 8.77 -11.14 9.44
C THR A 91 7.76 -10.03 9.24
N VAL A 92 6.87 -9.81 10.19
CA VAL A 92 5.93 -8.69 10.20
C VAL A 92 6.15 -7.85 11.44
N TRP A 93 6.05 -6.53 11.32
CA TRP A 93 6.27 -5.63 12.45
C TRP A 93 5.35 -4.42 12.46
N ILE A 94 5.17 -3.84 13.63
CA ILE A 94 4.46 -2.59 13.87
C ILE A 94 5.41 -1.64 14.58
N ASP A 95 5.65 -0.46 14.01
CA ASP A 95 6.38 0.60 14.72
C ASP A 95 5.46 1.23 15.76
N SER A 96 5.84 1.08 17.02
CA SER A 96 5.10 1.64 18.14
C SER A 96 5.94 1.62 19.40
N THR A 97 5.74 2.62 20.23
CA THR A 97 6.25 2.66 21.60
C THR A 97 5.28 2.08 22.63
N ASN A 98 4.09 1.66 22.22
CA ASN A 98 3.05 1.13 23.11
C ASN A 98 3.37 -0.30 23.55
N SER A 99 3.77 -0.48 24.81
CA SER A 99 4.16 -1.76 25.38
C SER A 99 3.06 -2.84 25.35
N ALA A 100 1.80 -2.46 25.14
CA ALA A 100 0.70 -3.41 25.04
C ALA A 100 0.82 -4.33 23.80
N TYR A 101 1.62 -3.99 22.80
CA TYR A 101 1.90 -4.87 21.66
C TYR A 101 2.69 -6.14 22.06
N ALA A 102 3.53 -6.10 23.08
CA ALA A 102 4.35 -7.24 23.51
C ALA A 102 3.54 -8.51 23.88
N SER A 103 2.25 -8.36 24.20
CA SER A 103 1.36 -9.48 24.52
C SER A 103 0.39 -9.85 23.40
N LYS A 104 0.43 -9.15 22.27
CA LYS A 104 -0.51 -9.37 21.18
C LYS A 104 -0.06 -10.49 20.27
N THR A 105 -1.03 -11.25 19.76
CA THR A 105 -0.80 -12.37 18.85
C THR A 105 -1.24 -11.99 17.45
N ILE A 106 -0.36 -12.28 16.49
CA ILE A 106 -0.64 -12.21 15.06
C ILE A 106 -1.04 -13.60 14.58
N LEU A 107 -2.07 -13.67 13.76
CA LEU A 107 -2.53 -14.90 13.12
C LEU A 107 -2.15 -14.88 11.63
N LEU A 108 -1.61 -15.99 11.16
CA LEU A 108 -1.37 -16.23 9.74
C LEU A 108 -2.43 -17.19 9.24
N LEU A 109 -3.20 -16.80 8.22
CA LEU A 109 -4.28 -17.59 7.66
C LEU A 109 -3.96 -17.98 6.22
N LYS A 110 -4.48 -19.15 5.80
CA LYS A 110 -4.56 -19.56 4.39
C LYS A 110 -6.03 -19.78 4.05
N GLY A 111 -6.58 -18.88 3.21
CA GLY A 111 -8.02 -18.70 3.14
C GLY A 111 -8.58 -18.27 4.51
N ASN A 112 -9.60 -18.95 5.00
CA ASN A 112 -10.23 -18.66 6.30
C ASN A 112 -9.64 -19.49 7.48
N THR A 113 -8.62 -20.32 7.24
CA THR A 113 -8.06 -21.20 8.25
C THR A 113 -6.76 -20.61 8.82
N THR A 114 -6.67 -20.48 10.15
CA THR A 114 -5.44 -20.11 10.82
C THR A 114 -4.42 -21.27 10.71
N VAL A 115 -3.30 -21.00 10.06
CA VAL A 115 -2.22 -21.99 9.86
C VAL A 115 -1.07 -21.80 10.86
N ARG A 116 -0.87 -20.59 11.37
CA ARG A 116 0.14 -20.23 12.37
C ARG A 116 -0.35 -19.09 13.26
N SER A 117 0.24 -19.00 14.43
CA SER A 117 0.11 -17.82 15.32
C SER A 117 1.46 -17.50 15.93
N CYS A 118 1.72 -16.22 16.17
CA CYS A 118 2.95 -15.75 16.80
C CYS A 118 2.63 -14.56 17.71
N THR A 119 3.15 -14.58 18.92
CA THR A 119 3.07 -13.43 19.84
C THR A 119 4.17 -12.45 19.49
N MET A 120 3.83 -11.17 19.40
CA MET A 120 4.78 -10.10 19.09
C MET A 120 5.83 -9.97 20.19
N LYS A 121 7.05 -9.68 19.78
CA LYS A 121 8.19 -9.41 20.65
C LYS A 121 8.75 -8.03 20.34
N THR A 122 9.26 -7.34 21.35
CA THR A 122 9.94 -6.07 21.13
C THR A 122 11.28 -6.29 20.43
N ASN A 123 11.57 -5.46 19.45
CA ASN A 123 12.84 -5.39 18.76
C ASN A 123 13.21 -3.91 18.54
N GLY A 124 13.90 -3.31 19.51
CA GLY A 124 14.21 -1.89 19.50
C GLY A 124 12.96 -1.01 19.62
N THR A 125 12.64 -0.27 18.54
CA THR A 125 11.51 0.68 18.46
C THR A 125 10.24 0.09 17.89
N HIS A 126 10.23 -1.20 17.56
CA HIS A 126 9.08 -1.86 16.96
C HIS A 126 8.76 -3.19 17.66
N TYR A 127 7.58 -3.72 17.37
CA TYR A 127 7.13 -5.05 17.79
C TYR A 127 7.03 -5.93 16.57
N GLU A 128 7.68 -7.10 16.59
CA GLU A 128 7.72 -8.03 15.48
C GLU A 128 7.15 -9.41 15.82
N ALA A 129 6.67 -10.10 14.80
CA ALA A 129 6.34 -11.51 14.82
C ALA A 129 7.01 -12.21 13.63
N ILE A 130 7.64 -13.36 13.89
CA ILE A 130 8.38 -14.11 12.90
C ILE A 130 7.70 -15.46 12.70
N PHE A 131 7.38 -15.77 11.46
CA PHE A 131 6.85 -17.05 11.03
C PHE A 131 7.88 -17.73 10.16
N GLU A 132 8.44 -18.83 10.66
CA GLU A 132 9.47 -19.59 9.96
C GLU A 132 8.86 -20.77 9.19
N LYS A 133 9.61 -21.28 8.20
CA LYS A 133 9.29 -22.47 7.43
C LYS A 133 7.90 -22.40 6.78
N LEU A 134 7.64 -21.32 6.09
CA LEU A 134 6.41 -21.12 5.34
C LEU A 134 6.57 -21.60 3.89
N PRO A 135 5.68 -22.47 3.40
CA PRO A 135 5.61 -22.80 1.98
C PRO A 135 5.23 -21.59 1.13
N ASP A 136 5.57 -21.63 -0.15
CA ASP A 136 5.10 -20.64 -1.11
C ASP A 136 3.57 -20.58 -1.14
N GLY A 137 3.05 -19.39 -1.29
CA GLY A 137 1.62 -19.12 -1.38
C GLY A 137 1.23 -17.76 -0.86
N THR A 138 -0.06 -17.46 -1.03
CA THR A 138 -0.66 -16.23 -0.49
C THR A 138 -1.28 -16.52 0.87
N TYR A 139 -0.95 -15.67 1.82
CA TYR A 139 -1.40 -15.72 3.21
C TYR A 139 -2.12 -14.43 3.58
N THR A 140 -3.04 -14.52 4.52
CA THR A 140 -3.63 -13.36 5.18
C THR A 140 -3.03 -13.25 6.58
N VAL A 141 -2.42 -12.10 6.87
CA VAL A 141 -1.97 -11.75 8.22
C VAL A 141 -3.09 -11.00 8.91
N LYS A 142 -3.58 -11.54 10.03
CA LYS A 142 -4.56 -10.88 10.90
C LYS A 142 -3.88 -10.43 12.19
N TYR A 143 -3.95 -9.15 12.48
CA TYR A 143 -3.21 -8.55 13.59
C TYR A 143 -4.03 -7.51 14.34
N PRO A 144 -3.76 -7.32 15.66
CA PRO A 144 -4.32 -6.25 16.44
C PRO A 144 -3.55 -4.94 16.17
N TYR A 145 -4.27 -3.86 15.94
CA TYR A 145 -3.72 -2.51 15.90
C TYR A 145 -4.29 -1.70 17.04
N ILE A 146 -3.43 -1.05 17.82
CA ILE A 146 -3.82 -0.30 19.03
C ILE A 146 -3.84 1.18 18.69
N LEU A 147 -5.03 1.78 18.74
CA LEU A 147 -5.23 3.20 18.50
C LEU A 147 -4.65 4.03 19.65
N SER A 148 -4.45 5.32 19.41
CA SER A 148 -3.96 6.28 20.42
C SER A 148 -4.85 6.36 21.68
N ASN A 149 -6.14 6.09 21.56
CA ASN A 149 -7.09 6.01 22.68
C ASN A 149 -7.11 4.65 23.41
N GLY A 150 -6.22 3.71 23.02
CA GLY A 150 -6.14 2.36 23.58
C GLY A 150 -7.12 1.34 23.00
N THR A 151 -8.01 1.73 22.08
CA THR A 151 -8.91 0.80 21.39
C THR A 151 -8.09 -0.14 20.51
N VAL A 152 -8.45 -1.45 20.52
CA VAL A 152 -7.80 -2.45 19.68
C VAL A 152 -8.68 -2.76 18.48
N GLN A 153 -8.14 -2.51 17.29
CA GLN A 153 -8.75 -2.92 16.02
C GLN A 153 -8.16 -4.27 15.58
N SER A 154 -8.91 -5.02 14.77
CA SER A 154 -8.42 -6.24 14.12
C SER A 154 -8.32 -5.98 12.62
N ILE A 155 -7.11 -5.94 12.11
CA ILE A 155 -6.80 -5.61 10.71
C ILE A 155 -6.27 -6.86 10.01
N THR A 156 -6.47 -6.93 8.69
CA THR A 156 -5.94 -7.99 7.84
C THR A 156 -5.21 -7.41 6.64
N THR A 157 -4.09 -8.02 6.28
CA THR A 157 -3.36 -7.72 5.04
C THR A 157 -2.96 -9.01 4.34
N SER A 158 -2.84 -8.96 3.01
CA SER A 158 -2.43 -10.12 2.21
C SER A 158 -0.92 -10.09 1.95
N ILE A 159 -0.27 -11.24 2.02
CA ILE A 159 1.16 -11.37 1.75
C ILE A 159 1.39 -12.62 0.89
N THR A 160 2.16 -12.46 -0.18
CA THR A 160 2.56 -13.58 -1.04
C THR A 160 4.03 -13.94 -0.79
N ILE A 161 4.28 -15.22 -0.54
CA ILE A 161 5.61 -15.80 -0.35
C ILE A 161 5.97 -16.60 -1.59
N GLN A 162 7.14 -16.33 -2.19
CA GLN A 162 7.61 -16.97 -3.42
C GLN A 162 9.12 -17.24 -3.32
N GLY A 163 9.50 -18.28 -2.57
CA GLY A 163 10.89 -18.77 -2.49
C GLY A 163 11.89 -17.80 -1.87
N LYS A 164 11.43 -16.77 -1.17
CA LYS A 164 12.27 -15.76 -0.50
C LYS A 164 11.66 -15.37 0.84
N ASP A 165 12.53 -14.97 1.76
CA ASP A 165 12.11 -14.32 2.99
C ASP A 165 11.39 -12.99 2.67
N VAL A 166 10.30 -12.76 3.37
CA VAL A 166 9.47 -11.55 3.23
C VAL A 166 9.48 -10.80 4.55
N SER A 167 9.66 -9.51 4.45
CA SER A 167 9.51 -8.58 5.59
C SER A 167 8.45 -7.56 5.25
N LYS A 168 7.49 -7.35 6.15
CA LYS A 168 6.38 -6.42 5.92
C LYS A 168 6.03 -5.63 7.17
N ARG A 169 5.94 -4.30 7.00
CA ARG A 169 5.39 -3.40 8.01
C ARG A 169 3.87 -3.53 8.03
N LEU A 170 3.28 -3.50 9.21
CA LEU A 170 1.84 -3.54 9.43
C LEU A 170 1.36 -2.14 9.83
N TYR A 171 0.31 -1.68 9.20
CA TYR A 171 -0.26 -0.35 9.37
C TYR A 171 -1.62 -0.39 10.04
N GLY A 172 -2.04 0.73 10.62
CA GLY A 172 -3.36 0.93 11.19
C GLY A 172 -4.46 1.15 10.14
N ASP A 173 -5.65 1.41 10.63
CA ASP A 173 -6.74 1.96 9.81
C ASP A 173 -6.30 3.35 9.32
N LEU A 174 -6.40 3.59 8.02
CA LEU A 174 -5.96 4.81 7.35
C LEU A 174 -6.49 6.09 8.04
N PHE A 175 -7.76 6.10 8.46
CA PHE A 175 -8.39 7.26 9.11
C PHE A 175 -7.78 7.59 10.48
N GLN A 176 -7.15 6.62 11.12
CA GLN A 176 -6.51 6.76 12.44
C GLN A 176 -4.99 6.96 12.35
N MET A 177 -4.41 6.82 11.16
CA MET A 177 -2.98 7.05 10.96
C MET A 177 -2.67 8.54 11.01
N SER A 178 -1.55 8.86 11.62
CA SER A 178 -0.98 10.21 11.53
C SER A 178 -0.41 10.48 10.13
N ILE A 179 -0.29 11.75 9.77
CA ILE A 179 0.30 12.13 8.47
C ILE A 179 1.71 11.56 8.23
N PRO A 180 2.63 11.51 9.23
CA PRO A 180 3.91 10.83 9.06
C PRO A 180 3.81 9.32 8.82
N GLU A 181 2.84 8.63 9.44
CA GLU A 181 2.59 7.19 9.19
C GLU A 181 2.05 6.96 7.77
N ILE A 182 1.19 7.84 7.28
CA ILE A 182 0.70 7.82 5.90
C ILE A 182 1.86 8.03 4.92
N GLN A 183 2.75 9.00 5.18
CA GLN A 183 3.95 9.18 4.36
C GLN A 183 4.85 7.94 4.37
N GLN A 184 5.01 7.31 5.53
CA GLN A 184 5.83 6.10 5.59
C GLN A 184 5.20 4.96 4.77
N ALA A 185 3.87 4.80 4.81
CA ALA A 185 3.17 3.83 3.97
C ALA A 185 3.32 4.14 2.47
N CYS A 186 3.35 5.42 2.09
CA CYS A 186 3.67 5.84 0.73
C CYS A 186 5.10 5.44 0.36
N LYS A 187 6.10 5.75 1.19
CA LYS A 187 7.52 5.41 0.96
C LYS A 187 7.76 3.90 0.85
N ASP A 188 7.06 3.13 1.64
CA ASP A 188 7.15 1.66 1.61
C ASP A 188 6.40 1.06 0.39
N GLY A 189 5.68 1.87 -0.39
CA GLY A 189 4.89 1.43 -1.53
C GLY A 189 3.67 0.62 -1.14
N GLU A 190 3.08 0.89 0.03
CA GLU A 190 1.99 0.11 0.61
C GLU A 190 0.68 0.89 0.75
N ILE A 191 0.68 2.18 0.41
CA ILE A 191 -0.54 3.00 0.59
C ILE A 191 -1.69 2.52 -0.29
N HIS A 192 -1.41 2.01 -1.48
CA HIS A 192 -2.42 1.48 -2.40
C HIS A 192 -3.11 0.19 -1.89
N GLU A 193 -2.53 -0.50 -0.89
CA GLU A 193 -3.13 -1.69 -0.26
C GLU A 193 -4.10 -1.33 0.88
N ILE A 194 -3.92 -0.16 1.49
CA ILE A 194 -4.68 0.26 2.69
C ILE A 194 -5.60 1.45 2.46
N ALA A 195 -5.44 2.17 1.34
CA ALA A 195 -6.20 3.36 0.98
C ALA A 195 -6.98 3.15 -0.32
N HIS A 196 -8.16 3.76 -0.40
CA HIS A 196 -8.98 3.78 -1.61
C HIS A 196 -9.32 5.21 -1.98
N VAL A 197 -9.50 5.45 -3.27
CA VAL A 197 -10.00 6.75 -3.74
C VAL A 197 -11.39 7.01 -3.16
N GLY A 198 -11.57 8.19 -2.55
CA GLY A 198 -12.76 8.55 -1.80
C GLY A 198 -12.64 8.36 -0.28
N ASP A 199 -11.65 7.65 0.21
CA ASP A 199 -11.34 7.61 1.63
C ASP A 199 -10.86 8.97 2.12
N THR A 200 -10.89 9.17 3.43
CA THR A 200 -10.46 10.42 4.06
C THR A 200 -9.29 10.19 5.01
N ILE A 201 -8.41 11.19 5.08
CA ILE A 201 -7.35 11.30 6.07
C ILE A 201 -7.48 12.61 6.83
N SER A 202 -6.89 12.70 8.02
CA SER A 202 -6.91 13.91 8.83
C SER A 202 -5.52 14.24 9.37
N ASP A 203 -5.19 15.53 9.38
CA ASP A 203 -3.99 16.03 10.07
C ASP A 203 -4.30 16.59 11.47
N GLY A 204 -5.50 16.34 11.96
CA GLY A 204 -6.00 16.86 13.24
C GLY A 204 -6.63 18.26 13.15
N THR A 205 -6.38 19.00 12.06
CA THR A 205 -6.96 20.33 11.79
C THR A 205 -7.94 20.26 10.64
N TYR A 206 -7.55 19.62 9.56
CA TYR A 206 -8.35 19.48 8.34
C TYR A 206 -8.56 17.99 8.00
N THR A 207 -9.65 17.75 7.27
CA THR A 207 -9.93 16.45 6.67
C THR A 207 -9.76 16.57 5.16
N TYR A 208 -9.07 15.61 4.58
CA TYR A 208 -8.78 15.55 3.15
C TYR A 208 -9.38 14.28 2.55
N THR A 209 -9.94 14.40 1.36
CA THR A 209 -10.39 13.26 0.57
C THR A 209 -9.28 12.83 -0.38
N ILE A 210 -9.04 11.53 -0.47
CA ILE A 210 -8.12 10.93 -1.44
C ILE A 210 -8.78 11.02 -2.82
N ILE A 211 -8.19 11.80 -3.72
CA ILE A 211 -8.71 11.98 -5.08
C ILE A 211 -7.98 11.12 -6.12
N GLY A 212 -6.76 10.67 -5.81
CA GLY A 212 -5.96 9.80 -6.66
C GLY A 212 -4.87 9.06 -5.89
N ILE A 213 -4.55 7.85 -6.34
CA ILE A 213 -3.44 7.04 -5.85
C ILE A 213 -2.58 6.69 -7.06
N ASN A 214 -1.28 6.98 -7.01
CA ASN A 214 -0.30 6.74 -8.08
C ASN A 214 -0.65 7.37 -9.43
N GLN A 215 -1.47 8.43 -9.43
CA GLN A 215 -1.82 9.17 -10.65
C GLN A 215 -0.85 10.34 -10.90
N ASP A 216 -0.38 10.99 -9.86
CA ASP A 216 0.64 12.03 -9.95
C ASP A 216 2.05 11.45 -9.93
N LYS A 217 2.98 12.17 -10.56
CA LYS A 217 4.39 11.79 -10.61
C LYS A 217 5.24 12.82 -9.89
N PRO A 218 6.01 12.42 -8.86
CA PRO A 218 6.97 13.28 -8.19
C PRO A 218 7.94 13.94 -9.17
N SER A 219 8.26 15.21 -8.89
CA SER A 219 9.13 16.01 -9.72
C SER A 219 9.99 16.96 -8.88
N ASP A 220 10.93 17.64 -9.53
CA ASP A 220 11.54 18.84 -8.98
C ASP A 220 10.61 20.08 -9.12
N ALA A 221 11.06 21.24 -8.67
CA ALA A 221 10.29 22.49 -8.73
C ALA A 221 10.05 22.99 -10.16
N GLU A 222 10.87 22.58 -11.11
CA GLU A 222 10.77 22.88 -12.53
C GLU A 222 9.80 21.93 -13.26
N GLY A 223 9.40 20.82 -12.63
CA GLY A 223 8.52 19.82 -13.19
C GLY A 223 9.24 18.69 -13.91
N ASN A 224 10.56 18.54 -13.74
CA ASN A 224 11.28 17.38 -14.23
C ASN A 224 10.99 16.18 -13.32
N LEU A 225 10.65 15.05 -13.90
CA LEU A 225 10.29 13.86 -13.14
C LEU A 225 11.45 13.35 -12.30
N LEU A 226 11.16 12.95 -11.07
CA LEU A 226 12.10 12.20 -10.25
C LEU A 226 12.18 10.74 -10.75
N PRO A 227 13.32 10.06 -10.52
CA PRO A 227 13.44 8.63 -10.82
C PRO A 227 12.39 7.82 -10.03
N GLU A 228 11.69 6.88 -10.68
CA GLU A 228 10.68 6.04 -10.02
C GLU A 228 11.25 5.23 -8.84
N SER A 229 12.56 4.95 -8.83
CA SER A 229 13.24 4.28 -7.70
C SER A 229 13.45 5.17 -6.48
N SER A 230 13.16 6.47 -6.54
CA SER A 230 13.37 7.43 -5.46
C SER A 230 12.14 7.67 -4.59
N TYR A 231 10.99 7.12 -4.96
CA TYR A 231 9.75 7.22 -4.20
C TYR A 231 8.97 5.88 -4.30
N GLY A 232 8.04 5.68 -3.38
CA GLY A 232 7.10 4.57 -3.44
C GLY A 232 5.76 4.99 -4.06
N ASP A 233 4.67 4.82 -3.32
CA ASP A 233 3.35 5.28 -3.74
C ASP A 233 3.18 6.80 -3.58
N VAL A 234 2.26 7.37 -4.34
CA VAL A 234 1.90 8.79 -4.30
C VAL A 234 0.42 8.93 -3.99
N LEU A 235 0.10 9.60 -2.90
CA LEU A 235 -1.27 9.85 -2.46
C LEU A 235 -1.64 11.30 -2.75
N THR A 236 -2.62 11.54 -3.62
CA THR A 236 -3.13 12.88 -3.91
C THR A 236 -4.40 13.15 -3.13
N VAL A 237 -4.41 14.23 -2.37
CA VAL A 237 -5.51 14.61 -1.49
C VAL A 237 -5.97 16.04 -1.71
N MET A 238 -7.24 16.28 -1.39
CA MET A 238 -7.88 17.58 -1.47
C MET A 238 -8.89 17.75 -0.33
N PRO A 239 -9.05 18.94 0.27
CA PRO A 239 -10.04 19.17 1.31
C PRO A 239 -11.44 19.26 0.71
N LEU A 240 -11.99 18.13 0.32
CA LEU A 240 -13.37 17.98 -0.12
C LEU A 240 -14.25 17.63 1.08
N GLY A 241 -15.56 17.96 0.99
CA GLY A 241 -16.52 17.52 1.99
C GLY A 241 -16.42 16.01 2.19
N ALA A 242 -16.26 15.58 3.43
CA ALA A 242 -16.16 14.18 3.76
C ALA A 242 -17.35 13.44 3.15
N ALA A 243 -17.10 12.40 2.38
CA ALA A 243 -18.12 11.42 2.08
C ALA A 243 -18.62 10.90 3.45
N ALA A 244 -19.85 11.19 3.80
CA ALA A 244 -20.42 10.83 5.09
C ALA A 244 -20.32 9.31 5.24
N GLY A 245 -19.51 8.87 6.18
CA GLY A 245 -19.32 7.52 6.71
C GLY A 245 -19.51 6.35 5.74
N LYS A 246 -18.76 5.31 5.93
CA LYS A 246 -18.90 4.02 5.22
C LYS A 246 -20.38 3.60 5.15
N GLY A 247 -21.04 3.88 4.02
CA GLY A 247 -22.42 3.44 3.81
C GLY A 247 -23.27 4.31 2.88
N ASN A 248 -23.00 5.61 2.74
CA ASN A 248 -23.74 6.50 1.84
C ASN A 248 -22.75 7.43 1.14
N ASN A 249 -21.98 6.88 0.22
CA ASN A 249 -20.93 7.55 -0.55
C ASN A 249 -21.47 8.59 -1.56
N GLN A 250 -22.33 9.49 -1.14
CA GLN A 250 -22.70 10.64 -1.95
C GLN A 250 -21.82 11.82 -1.53
N PRO A 251 -20.85 12.24 -2.36
CA PRO A 251 -20.05 13.41 -2.06
C PRO A 251 -20.97 14.64 -2.01
N VAL A 252 -20.87 15.37 -0.91
CA VAL A 252 -21.59 16.62 -0.69
C VAL A 252 -20.72 17.82 -1.05
N ALA A 253 -21.34 18.98 -1.25
CA ALA A 253 -20.62 20.23 -1.45
C ALA A 253 -19.67 20.52 -0.28
N THR A 254 -18.43 20.87 -0.58
CA THR A 254 -17.43 21.22 0.42
C THR A 254 -17.78 22.56 1.09
N ASN A 255 -17.72 22.61 2.42
CA ASN A 255 -17.82 23.86 3.14
C ASN A 255 -16.43 24.53 3.17
N ALA A 256 -16.32 25.71 2.58
CA ALA A 256 -15.06 26.45 2.50
C ALA A 256 -14.39 26.69 3.86
N SER A 257 -15.18 26.95 4.91
CA SER A 257 -14.62 27.21 6.25
C SER A 257 -13.89 26.02 6.86
N ALA A 258 -14.09 24.81 6.33
CA ALA A 258 -13.43 23.59 6.76
C ALA A 258 -12.15 23.28 5.95
N THR A 259 -11.65 24.22 5.16
CA THR A 259 -10.47 24.07 4.30
C THR A 259 -9.34 25.01 4.73
N PRO A 260 -8.07 24.74 4.36
CA PRO A 260 -6.94 25.57 4.76
C PRO A 260 -7.03 27.04 4.32
N TYR A 261 -7.68 27.32 3.18
CA TYR A 261 -7.86 28.70 2.73
C TYR A 261 -9.14 29.36 3.29
N GLY A 262 -10.03 28.59 3.87
CA GLY A 262 -11.28 29.07 4.46
C GLY A 262 -12.21 29.71 3.43
N THR A 263 -12.95 30.73 3.87
CA THR A 263 -13.83 31.53 3.00
C THR A 263 -13.10 32.65 2.26
N ALA A 264 -11.77 32.75 2.41
CA ALA A 264 -10.96 33.73 1.69
C ALA A 264 -11.01 33.47 0.18
N THR A 265 -10.85 34.54 -0.57
CA THR A 265 -10.85 34.52 -2.03
C THR A 265 -9.55 35.13 -2.55
N ALA A 266 -9.15 34.72 -3.75
CA ALA A 266 -7.95 35.27 -4.39
C ALA A 266 -8.17 35.39 -5.90
N THR A 267 -7.29 36.20 -6.52
CA THR A 267 -7.28 36.41 -7.97
C THR A 267 -6.24 35.49 -8.62
N MET A 268 -6.48 35.06 -9.85
CA MET A 268 -5.47 34.35 -10.63
C MET A 268 -4.30 35.25 -10.97
N ASN A 269 -4.59 36.50 -11.37
CA ASN A 269 -3.62 37.55 -11.66
C ASN A 269 -4.13 38.91 -11.18
N ASN A 270 -3.23 39.89 -11.08
CA ASN A 270 -3.60 41.29 -10.74
C ASN A 270 -4.29 42.00 -11.92
N ALA A 271 -4.04 41.55 -13.15
CA ALA A 271 -4.60 42.13 -14.39
C ALA A 271 -5.52 41.10 -15.08
N ILE A 272 -6.35 41.61 -15.99
CA ILE A 272 -7.22 40.77 -16.86
C ILE A 272 -6.34 40.13 -17.95
N THR A 273 -5.59 39.12 -17.57
CA THR A 273 -4.72 38.34 -18.48
C THR A 273 -4.49 36.94 -17.98
N ASN A 274 -4.45 35.98 -18.88
CA ASN A 274 -3.98 34.63 -18.65
C ASN A 274 -2.64 34.37 -19.37
N SER A 275 -1.95 35.39 -19.80
CA SER A 275 -0.63 35.28 -20.42
C SER A 275 0.36 34.57 -19.50
N GLY A 276 1.12 33.65 -20.07
CA GLY A 276 2.02 32.78 -19.31
C GLY A 276 1.32 31.66 -18.52
N GLY A 277 -0.01 31.56 -18.61
CA GLY A 277 -0.79 30.47 -18.05
C GLY A 277 -0.62 30.29 -16.54
N TRP A 278 -0.76 29.02 -16.10
CA TRP A 278 -0.57 28.62 -14.70
C TRP A 278 0.84 28.93 -14.20
N ALA A 279 1.87 28.61 -15.00
CA ALA A 279 3.27 28.78 -14.62
C ALA A 279 3.62 30.19 -14.15
N SER A 280 3.03 31.22 -14.79
CA SER A 280 3.29 32.63 -14.49
C SER A 280 2.21 33.29 -13.63
N SER A 281 1.15 32.54 -13.24
CA SER A 281 0.05 33.12 -12.50
C SER A 281 0.46 33.52 -11.08
N ARG A 282 -0.06 34.65 -10.59
CA ARG A 282 0.08 35.05 -9.19
C ARG A 282 -0.48 34.00 -8.24
N MET A 283 -1.55 33.32 -8.64
CA MET A 283 -2.16 32.23 -7.89
C MET A 283 -1.11 31.16 -7.56
N ARG A 284 -0.33 30.71 -8.55
CA ARG A 284 0.67 29.65 -8.37
C ARG A 284 1.78 30.04 -7.39
N TRP A 285 2.42 31.16 -7.62
CA TRP A 285 3.65 31.50 -6.89
C TRP A 285 3.42 32.29 -5.58
N SER A 286 2.23 32.83 -5.35
CA SER A 286 1.91 33.62 -4.13
C SER A 286 0.80 32.98 -3.32
N THR A 287 -0.34 32.69 -3.96
CA THR A 287 -1.51 32.15 -3.22
C THR A 287 -1.31 30.69 -2.82
N MET A 288 -0.65 29.88 -3.64
CA MET A 288 -0.34 28.48 -3.27
C MET A 288 0.72 28.42 -2.16
N GLU A 289 1.67 29.35 -2.12
CA GLU A 289 2.61 29.50 -1.00
C GLU A 289 1.86 29.85 0.30
N ASP A 290 0.94 30.81 0.25
CA ASP A 290 0.09 31.16 1.41
C ASP A 290 -0.79 29.95 1.84
N TYR A 291 -1.33 29.22 0.89
CA TYR A 291 -2.07 27.99 1.18
C TYR A 291 -1.19 26.96 1.89
N TYR A 292 0.01 26.68 1.37
CA TYR A 292 0.99 25.79 1.97
C TYR A 292 1.32 26.20 3.42
N ASN A 293 1.52 27.47 3.66
CA ASN A 293 1.87 27.99 4.99
C ASN A 293 0.72 27.89 6.01
N ARG A 294 -0.53 27.74 5.56
CA ARG A 294 -1.71 27.50 6.41
C ARG A 294 -1.89 26.04 6.79
N LEU A 295 -1.22 25.11 6.13
CA LEU A 295 -1.24 23.71 6.48
C LEU A 295 -0.47 23.48 7.80
N PRO A 296 -0.87 22.51 8.63
CA PRO A 296 -0.10 22.08 9.80
C PRO A 296 1.32 21.68 9.41
N GLU A 297 2.26 21.92 10.31
CA GLU A 297 3.69 21.65 10.07
C GLU A 297 3.95 20.18 9.69
N ALA A 298 3.26 19.25 10.35
CA ALA A 298 3.38 17.83 10.05
C ALA A 298 2.97 17.51 8.59
N THR A 299 1.91 18.16 8.10
CA THR A 299 1.45 18.04 6.72
C THR A 299 2.45 18.66 5.74
N ARG A 300 2.96 19.85 6.03
CA ARG A 300 3.96 20.52 5.18
C ARG A 300 5.23 19.72 4.99
N LYS A 301 5.66 18.98 6.00
CA LYS A 301 6.89 18.15 5.95
C LYS A 301 6.80 16.93 5.04
N VAL A 302 5.60 16.52 4.68
CA VAL A 302 5.37 15.30 3.87
C VAL A 302 4.92 15.59 2.45
N ILE A 303 4.66 16.88 2.13
CA ILE A 303 4.25 17.33 0.80
C ILE A 303 5.49 17.50 -0.06
N GLY A 304 5.46 16.90 -1.25
CA GLY A 304 6.47 17.11 -2.26
C GLY A 304 5.90 17.62 -3.59
N PRO A 305 6.72 18.23 -4.46
CA PRO A 305 6.27 18.69 -5.76
C PRO A 305 5.99 17.53 -6.70
N VAL A 306 4.94 17.68 -7.49
CA VAL A 306 4.56 16.75 -8.56
C VAL A 306 4.45 17.48 -9.88
N GLN A 307 4.74 16.77 -10.98
CA GLN A 307 4.62 17.32 -12.32
C GLN A 307 3.15 17.62 -12.64
N LYS A 308 2.91 18.87 -13.08
CA LYS A 308 1.61 19.31 -13.57
C LYS A 308 1.70 19.76 -15.01
N ILE A 309 0.87 19.19 -15.85
CA ILE A 309 0.70 19.61 -17.24
C ILE A 309 -0.60 20.39 -17.35
N THR A 310 -0.53 21.59 -17.88
CA THR A 310 -1.68 22.50 -18.00
C THR A 310 -1.71 23.10 -19.41
N GLY A 311 -2.89 23.17 -20.00
CA GLY A 311 -3.08 23.86 -21.28
C GLY A 311 -2.77 25.36 -21.18
N THR A 312 -2.48 25.98 -22.33
CA THR A 312 -2.22 27.42 -22.42
C THR A 312 -3.22 28.09 -23.36
N TYR A 313 -3.35 29.40 -23.22
CA TYR A 313 -4.06 30.19 -24.23
C TYR A 313 -3.45 29.95 -25.62
N GLY A 314 -4.30 29.65 -26.59
CA GLY A 314 -3.85 29.29 -27.94
C GLY A 314 -3.56 27.80 -28.15
N GLY A 315 -3.73 26.93 -27.15
CA GLY A 315 -3.80 25.48 -27.32
C GLY A 315 -2.54 24.66 -27.07
N GLY A 316 -1.46 25.28 -26.56
CA GLY A 316 -0.24 24.58 -26.12
C GLY A 316 -0.36 24.00 -24.71
N ASN A 317 0.73 23.38 -24.22
CA ASN A 317 0.87 22.93 -22.85
C ASN A 317 2.09 23.59 -22.18
N GLN A 318 2.04 23.68 -20.87
CA GLN A 318 3.17 24.00 -20.01
C GLN A 318 3.30 22.95 -18.92
N THR A 319 4.52 22.74 -18.43
CA THR A 319 4.84 21.82 -17.36
C THR A 319 5.37 22.60 -16.17
N THR A 320 4.92 22.25 -14.96
CA THR A 320 5.39 22.84 -13.69
C THR A 320 5.55 21.74 -12.65
N GLY A 321 6.42 21.96 -11.66
CA GLY A 321 6.48 21.16 -10.44
C GLY A 321 5.79 21.92 -9.32
N ASP A 322 4.73 21.35 -8.75
CA ASP A 322 3.88 22.05 -7.78
C ASP A 322 3.65 21.20 -6.53
N SER A 323 4.02 21.71 -5.35
CA SER A 323 3.75 21.06 -4.05
C SER A 323 2.28 21.22 -3.64
N VAL A 324 1.68 22.35 -3.92
CA VAL A 324 0.27 22.66 -3.73
C VAL A 324 -0.26 23.26 -5.04
N PHE A 325 -1.39 22.76 -5.52
CA PHE A 325 -1.88 23.14 -6.85
C PHE A 325 -3.40 23.15 -6.92
N LEU A 326 -3.96 24.00 -7.77
CA LEU A 326 -5.35 23.91 -8.19
C LEU A 326 -5.49 22.77 -9.21
N LEU A 327 -6.65 22.16 -9.28
CA LEU A 327 -6.95 21.19 -10.34
C LEU A 327 -7.09 21.88 -11.69
N SER A 328 -6.77 21.17 -12.77
CA SER A 328 -7.10 21.62 -14.13
C SER A 328 -8.51 21.20 -14.54
N GLY A 329 -9.00 21.77 -15.64
CA GLY A 329 -10.28 21.35 -16.22
C GLY A 329 -10.29 19.87 -16.58
N LYS A 330 -9.18 19.35 -17.14
CA LYS A 330 -9.01 17.94 -17.44
C LYS A 330 -9.04 17.05 -16.19
N GLU A 331 -8.30 17.40 -15.17
CA GLU A 331 -8.21 16.62 -13.93
C GLU A 331 -9.55 16.52 -13.19
N LEU A 332 -10.39 17.54 -13.30
CA LEU A 332 -11.68 17.58 -12.64
C LEU A 332 -12.81 16.99 -13.51
N PHE A 333 -12.89 17.40 -14.79
CA PHE A 333 -14.04 17.09 -15.64
C PHE A 333 -13.79 15.98 -16.67
N GLY A 334 -12.55 15.66 -16.98
CA GLY A 334 -12.13 14.49 -17.80
C GLY A 334 -12.07 14.79 -19.28
N GLY A 335 -12.82 15.15 -20.06
CA GLY A 335 -12.77 15.22 -21.53
C GLY A 335 -12.43 16.58 -22.12
N THR A 336 -12.46 16.64 -23.43
CA THR A 336 -12.57 17.86 -24.24
C THR A 336 -14.02 17.99 -24.71
N GLY A 337 -14.49 19.20 -25.02
CA GLY A 337 -15.81 19.42 -25.62
C GLY A 337 -16.90 19.86 -24.65
N ASN A 338 -18.16 19.56 -24.96
CA ASN A 338 -19.36 20.16 -24.35
C ASN A 338 -19.46 20.06 -22.82
N GLY A 339 -18.68 19.21 -22.16
CA GLY A 339 -18.68 19.06 -20.71
C GLY A 339 -17.63 19.90 -19.98
N VAL A 340 -16.61 20.41 -20.69
CA VAL A 340 -15.46 21.15 -20.13
C VAL A 340 -15.33 22.54 -20.74
N GLY A 341 -15.97 22.80 -21.87
CA GLY A 341 -15.90 24.10 -22.58
C GLY A 341 -14.46 24.45 -22.96
N SER A 342 -14.11 25.72 -22.78
CA SER A 342 -12.76 26.25 -23.04
C SER A 342 -11.73 25.95 -21.92
N CYS A 343 -12.06 25.07 -20.97
CA CYS A 343 -11.25 24.78 -19.78
C CYS A 343 -10.29 23.60 -19.95
N CYS A 344 -10.24 22.98 -21.14
CA CYS A 344 -9.29 21.93 -21.45
C CYS A 344 -8.93 21.94 -22.93
N THR A 345 -7.67 22.10 -23.26
CA THR A 345 -7.19 21.97 -24.64
C THR A 345 -7.08 20.51 -25.06
N ALA A 346 -7.10 20.24 -26.38
CA ALA A 346 -6.85 18.89 -26.90
C ALA A 346 -5.44 18.39 -26.52
N SER A 347 -4.47 19.29 -26.48
CA SER A 347 -3.10 19.00 -26.06
C SER A 347 -3.02 18.62 -24.58
N GLU A 348 -3.70 19.34 -23.68
CA GLU A 348 -3.80 18.98 -22.26
C GLU A 348 -4.53 17.64 -22.08
N ALA A 349 -5.65 17.43 -22.78
CA ALA A 349 -6.44 16.22 -22.66
C ALA A 349 -5.68 14.94 -23.02
N SER A 350 -4.70 15.04 -23.94
CA SER A 350 -3.84 13.91 -24.33
C SER A 350 -2.62 13.73 -23.42
N ALA A 351 -2.22 14.77 -22.67
CA ALA A 351 -1.01 14.80 -21.88
C ALA A 351 -1.23 14.53 -20.38
N THR A 352 -2.47 14.61 -19.88
CA THR A 352 -2.81 14.40 -18.47
C THR A 352 -4.10 13.57 -18.32
N PHE A 353 -4.47 13.28 -17.10
CA PHE A 353 -5.56 12.37 -16.72
C PHE A 353 -6.71 13.12 -16.03
N GLN A 354 -7.84 12.44 -15.83
CA GLN A 354 -8.85 12.82 -14.84
C GLN A 354 -8.58 12.08 -13.54
N TYR A 355 -8.66 12.75 -12.39
CA TYR A 355 -8.56 12.06 -11.12
C TYR A 355 -9.68 11.04 -10.96
N GLN A 356 -9.29 9.88 -10.46
CA GLN A 356 -10.18 8.73 -10.31
C GLN A 356 -11.39 9.03 -9.42
N TYR A 357 -11.22 9.90 -8.43
CA TYR A 357 -12.34 10.37 -7.60
C TYR A 357 -13.43 11.03 -8.44
N PHE A 358 -13.08 11.95 -9.33
CA PHE A 358 -14.03 12.68 -10.17
C PHE A 358 -14.54 11.85 -11.35
N ALA A 359 -13.78 10.85 -11.79
CA ALA A 359 -14.19 9.94 -12.84
C ALA A 359 -15.25 8.93 -12.36
N ASN A 360 -15.09 8.40 -11.14
CA ASN A 360 -15.83 7.25 -10.66
C ASN A 360 -16.84 7.57 -9.55
N ILE A 361 -16.55 8.54 -8.69
CA ILE A 361 -17.30 8.79 -7.45
C ILE A 361 -18.06 10.12 -7.53
N ALA A 362 -17.39 11.18 -7.92
CA ALA A 362 -17.93 12.55 -7.88
C ALA A 362 -18.49 12.97 -9.25
N THR A 363 -19.45 12.24 -9.77
CA THR A 363 -20.03 12.47 -11.12
C THR A 363 -21.07 13.56 -11.16
N THR A 364 -21.63 13.98 -10.02
CA THR A 364 -22.67 15.01 -9.95
C THR A 364 -22.09 16.42 -9.83
N ARG A 365 -22.88 17.43 -10.15
CA ARG A 365 -22.48 18.83 -9.97
C ARG A 365 -22.29 19.17 -8.49
N GLU A 366 -23.13 18.65 -7.62
CA GLU A 366 -23.10 18.86 -6.16
C GLU A 366 -21.78 18.38 -5.56
N SER A 367 -21.23 17.28 -6.06
CA SER A 367 -19.96 16.72 -5.59
C SER A 367 -18.72 17.58 -5.88
N ARG A 368 -18.85 18.50 -6.84
CA ARG A 368 -17.81 19.46 -7.24
C ARG A 368 -18.13 20.88 -6.79
N ALA A 369 -19.27 21.09 -6.16
CA ALA A 369 -19.68 22.38 -5.67
C ALA A 369 -18.99 22.71 -4.33
N ILE A 370 -18.91 23.99 -4.05
CA ILE A 370 -18.36 24.52 -2.82
C ILE A 370 -19.34 25.54 -2.26
N THR A 371 -19.48 25.57 -0.95
CA THR A 371 -20.31 26.54 -0.22
C THR A 371 -19.46 27.41 0.68
N GLY A 372 -19.96 28.59 1.04
CA GLY A 372 -19.28 29.50 1.97
C GLY A 372 -18.28 30.47 1.33
N VAL A 373 -18.07 30.41 0.02
CA VAL A 373 -17.38 31.47 -0.75
C VAL A 373 -18.37 32.25 -1.59
N SER A 374 -17.99 33.46 -2.01
CA SER A 374 -18.83 34.32 -2.86
C SER A 374 -19.24 33.56 -4.11
N ASN A 375 -20.54 33.54 -4.41
CA ASN A 375 -21.15 32.85 -5.54
C ASN A 375 -20.94 31.33 -5.57
N ASN A 376 -20.29 30.73 -4.57
CA ASN A 376 -19.88 29.33 -4.56
C ASN A 376 -19.00 28.93 -5.77
N TRP A 377 -18.17 29.85 -6.23
CA TRP A 377 -17.26 29.69 -7.35
C TRP A 377 -15.84 29.56 -6.87
N TRP A 378 -15.04 28.71 -7.54
CA TRP A 378 -13.64 28.48 -7.19
C TRP A 378 -12.78 28.25 -8.43
N TRP A 379 -11.52 28.69 -8.35
CA TRP A 379 -10.59 28.67 -9.45
C TRP A 379 -10.08 27.27 -9.82
N LEU A 380 -9.91 27.06 -11.12
CA LEU A 380 -9.07 26.01 -11.70
C LEU A 380 -7.76 26.64 -12.21
N ARG A 381 -6.70 25.81 -12.34
CA ARG A 381 -5.42 26.31 -12.89
C ARG A 381 -5.43 26.49 -14.40
N SER A 382 -6.37 25.90 -15.13
CA SER A 382 -6.48 25.99 -16.58
C SER A 382 -6.81 27.42 -17.02
N PRO A 383 -5.96 28.08 -17.85
CA PRO A 383 -6.38 29.27 -18.59
C PRO A 383 -7.54 28.92 -19.52
N ASP A 384 -8.42 29.88 -19.74
CA ASP A 384 -9.38 29.77 -20.85
C ASP A 384 -8.61 29.86 -22.18
N TYR A 385 -8.66 28.82 -23.00
CA TYR A 385 -7.90 28.78 -24.25
C TYR A 385 -8.51 29.66 -25.33
N SER A 386 -9.76 30.13 -25.17
CA SER A 386 -10.48 30.99 -26.12
C SER A 386 -10.43 32.47 -25.74
N TYR A 387 -10.16 32.77 -24.45
CA TYR A 387 -10.18 34.13 -23.90
C TYR A 387 -8.89 34.46 -23.16
N GLY A 388 -8.06 35.31 -23.76
CA GLY A 388 -6.74 35.68 -23.21
C GLY A 388 -6.73 36.46 -21.88
N GLY A 389 -7.90 36.83 -21.36
CA GLY A 389 -8.05 37.53 -20.06
C GLY A 389 -8.60 36.63 -18.93
N SER A 390 -8.94 35.38 -19.20
CA SER A 390 -9.73 34.55 -18.27
C SER A 390 -9.00 33.28 -17.87
N PHE A 391 -9.31 32.82 -16.68
CA PHE A 391 -9.04 31.46 -16.22
C PHE A 391 -10.34 30.71 -15.98
N CYS A 392 -10.25 29.42 -16.00
CA CYS A 392 -11.36 28.53 -15.73
C CYS A 392 -11.66 28.43 -14.25
N LEU A 393 -12.90 28.11 -13.94
CA LEU A 393 -13.42 27.96 -12.59
C LEU A 393 -14.50 26.89 -12.56
N VAL A 394 -14.89 26.50 -11.38
CA VAL A 394 -16.11 25.75 -11.13
C VAL A 394 -17.20 26.69 -10.64
N ALA A 395 -18.32 26.72 -11.37
CA ALA A 395 -19.51 27.45 -10.97
C ALA A 395 -20.67 26.45 -10.76
N PHE A 396 -21.22 26.37 -9.54
CA PHE A 396 -22.28 25.43 -9.21
C PHE A 396 -21.97 23.99 -9.64
N GLY A 397 -20.70 23.56 -9.46
CA GLY A 397 -20.21 22.24 -9.82
C GLY A 397 -19.96 21.98 -11.31
N GLY A 398 -20.17 22.96 -12.18
CA GLY A 398 -19.91 22.89 -13.60
C GLY A 398 -18.74 23.79 -14.04
N PRO A 399 -18.16 23.55 -15.22
CA PRO A 399 -17.09 24.39 -15.77
C PRO A 399 -17.64 25.77 -16.19
N ASN A 400 -16.83 26.79 -15.96
CA ASN A 400 -17.07 28.17 -16.38
C ASN A 400 -15.71 28.88 -16.49
N ASN A 401 -15.69 30.15 -16.88
CA ASN A 401 -14.52 31.01 -16.91
C ASN A 401 -14.83 32.40 -16.32
N HIS A 402 -13.81 33.09 -15.89
CA HIS A 402 -13.91 34.48 -15.45
C HIS A 402 -12.61 35.21 -15.61
N ASN A 403 -12.68 36.54 -15.62
CA ASN A 403 -11.49 37.41 -15.71
C ASN A 403 -10.50 37.09 -14.58
N ALA A 404 -9.24 37.00 -14.94
CA ALA A 404 -8.15 36.60 -14.05
C ALA A 404 -7.99 37.45 -12.78
N ASN A 405 -8.45 38.70 -12.82
CA ASN A 405 -8.41 39.64 -11.69
C ASN A 405 -9.63 39.60 -10.77
N ASN A 406 -10.58 38.72 -11.01
CA ASN A 406 -11.69 38.49 -10.07
C ASN A 406 -11.25 37.68 -8.88
N SER A 407 -11.86 37.89 -7.73
CA SER A 407 -11.53 37.22 -6.49
C SER A 407 -12.54 36.09 -6.22
N LEU A 408 -12.08 34.83 -6.30
CA LEU A 408 -12.91 33.64 -6.13
C LEU A 408 -12.30 32.68 -5.11
N GLY A 409 -13.05 31.63 -4.74
CA GLY A 409 -12.59 30.58 -3.82
C GLY A 409 -11.34 29.87 -4.29
N VAL A 410 -10.53 29.43 -3.33
CA VAL A 410 -9.27 28.72 -3.55
C VAL A 410 -9.32 27.35 -2.90
N PHE A 411 -9.26 26.30 -3.70
CA PHE A 411 -9.30 24.91 -3.25
C PHE A 411 -8.18 24.15 -3.93
N ALA A 412 -7.16 23.82 -3.17
CA ALA A 412 -5.96 23.20 -3.69
C ALA A 412 -5.83 21.76 -3.25
N ALA A 413 -5.16 20.96 -4.08
CA ALA A 413 -4.69 19.63 -3.80
C ALA A 413 -3.19 19.63 -3.51
N PHE A 414 -2.71 18.56 -2.90
CA PHE A 414 -1.28 18.29 -2.70
C PHE A 414 -1.03 16.77 -2.66
N CYS A 415 0.24 16.40 -2.80
CA CYS A 415 0.65 14.99 -2.78
C CYS A 415 1.52 14.68 -1.58
N ILE A 416 1.31 13.47 -1.01
CA ILE A 416 2.10 12.84 0.04
C ILE A 416 2.84 11.66 -0.58
N TYR A 417 4.18 11.60 -0.40
CA TYR A 417 5.00 10.46 -0.85
C TYR A 417 6.33 10.35 -0.09
#